data_1388291b2174f04d3a65238fc484e34e
#
_entry.id   1388291b2174f04d3a65238fc484e34e
#
_cell.length_a   1.000
_cell.length_b   1.000
_cell.length_c   1.000
_cell.angle_alpha   90.00
_cell.angle_beta   90.00
_cell.angle_gamma   90.00
#
_symmetry.space_group_name_H-M   'P 1'
#
loop_
_entity.id
_entity.type
_entity.pdbx_description
1 polymer ?
#
loop_
_entity_poly.entity_id
_entity_poly.type
_entity_poly.pdbx_seq_one_letter_code
_entity_poly.pdbx_strand_id
1 'polypeptide(L)'
;MLEHLSAGLLEISMKLYALFKDGELYRASYDQNTPFYMSIKGAEKALQSVTNIRNVPYDLEKAPMTQKREYLEELKTHFTIMEFQLIKEGEIDVKSHI
;
A
#
# COMPACT_ATOMS: atom_id res chain seq x y z
N MET A 1 -14.90 -31.43 11.65
CA MET A 1 -14.85 -30.87 11.45
C MET A 1 -14.99 -30.41 10.98
N LEU A 2 -14.82 -30.35 10.77
CA LEU A 2 -14.87 -29.69 10.40
C LEU A 2 -14.66 -28.92 10.75
N GLU A 3 -14.35 -28.92 11.09
CA GLU A 3 -14.13 -28.07 11.43
C GLU A 3 -13.22 -27.47 11.39
N HIS A 4 -12.52 -27.75 11.15
CA HIS A 4 -11.70 -26.95 10.92
C HIS A 4 -11.40 -26.61 9.77
N LEU A 5 -11.56 -27.41 9.03
CA LEU A 5 -11.39 -26.97 7.87
C LEU A 5 -12.38 -26.06 7.45
N SER A 6 -13.53 -26.30 7.54
CA SER A 6 -14.47 -25.31 7.18
C SER A 6 -14.34 -24.17 8.09
N ALA A 7 -13.98 -24.40 9.26
CA ALA A 7 -13.71 -23.28 10.12
C ALA A 7 -12.60 -22.49 9.55
N GLY A 8 -11.62 -23.13 9.03
CA GLY A 8 -10.57 -22.39 8.43
C GLY A 8 -11.05 -21.55 7.29
N LEU A 9 -11.96 -22.10 6.50
CA LEU A 9 -12.49 -21.30 5.45
C LEU A 9 -13.27 -20.15 5.94
N LEU A 10 -14.00 -20.33 6.98
CA LEU A 10 -14.75 -19.23 7.52
C LEU A 10 -13.87 -18.22 8.08
N GLU A 11 -12.73 -18.64 8.56
CA GLU A 11 -11.86 -17.70 9.13
C GLU A 11 -11.00 -17.08 8.16
N ILE A 12 -11.00 -17.51 6.95
CA ILE A 12 -10.31 -16.80 5.97
C ILE A 12 -10.92 -15.55 5.84
N SER A 13 -10.26 -14.63 6.13
CA SER A 13 -10.76 -13.38 6.13
C SER A 13 -10.32 -12.68 4.95
N MET A 14 -10.84 -11.55 4.76
CA MET A 14 -10.44 -10.67 3.73
C MET A 14 -9.14 -10.04 4.14
N LYS A 15 -8.22 -10.00 3.22
CA LYS A 15 -7.00 -9.24 3.41
C LYS A 15 -7.09 -7.98 2.60
N LEU A 16 -6.69 -6.89 3.21
CA LEU A 16 -6.64 -5.61 2.54
C LEU A 16 -5.28 -5.03 2.74
N TYR A 17 -4.86 -4.23 1.79
CA TYR A 17 -3.54 -3.61 1.83
C TYR A 17 -3.71 -2.11 1.67
N ALA A 18 -2.82 -1.35 2.27
CA ALA A 18 -2.88 0.10 2.16
C ALA A 18 -1.49 0.66 2.20
N LEU A 19 -1.32 1.82 1.58
CA LEU A 19 -0.07 2.54 1.65
C LEU A 19 -0.12 3.47 2.85
N PHE A 20 0.97 3.49 3.60
CA PHE A 20 1.12 4.46 4.67
C PHE A 20 2.34 5.28 4.35
N LYS A 21 2.24 6.57 4.52
CA LYS A 21 3.35 7.49 4.33
C LYS A 21 3.64 8.14 5.66
N ASP A 22 4.86 7.93 6.16
CA ASP A 22 5.29 8.50 7.44
C ASP A 22 4.32 8.16 8.56
N GLY A 23 3.79 6.93 8.51
CA GLY A 23 2.92 6.45 9.57
C GLY A 23 1.46 6.81 9.42
N GLU A 24 1.09 7.48 8.33
CA GLU A 24 -0.29 7.87 8.14
C GLU A 24 -0.84 7.25 6.86
N LEU A 25 -2.10 6.92 6.88
CA LEU A 25 -2.76 6.33 5.72
C LEU A 25 -2.67 7.28 4.54
N TYR A 26 -2.17 6.77 3.42
CA TYR A 26 -1.98 7.56 2.23
C TYR A 26 -3.04 7.20 1.20
N ARG A 27 -3.66 8.21 0.62
CA ARG A 27 -4.68 8.00 -0.39
C ARG A 27 -4.19 8.60 -1.69
N ALA A 28 -4.13 7.78 -2.73
CA ALA A 28 -3.69 8.27 -4.03
C ALA A 28 -4.68 9.32 -4.51
N SER A 29 -4.18 10.34 -5.16
CA SER A 29 -4.99 11.50 -5.44
C SER A 29 -6.16 11.20 -6.36
N TYR A 30 -6.00 10.27 -7.28
CA TYR A 30 -7.08 9.99 -8.20
C TYR A 30 -7.99 8.88 -7.72
N ASP A 31 -7.66 8.27 -6.61
CA ASP A 31 -8.46 7.17 -6.11
C ASP A 31 -9.36 7.72 -5.05
N GLN A 32 -10.60 7.87 -5.36
CA GLN A 32 -11.47 8.57 -4.50
C GLN A 32 -12.21 7.71 -3.54
N ASN A 33 -12.35 6.45 -3.87
CA ASN A 33 -13.31 5.65 -3.15
C ASN A 33 -12.73 5.00 -1.92
N THR A 34 -11.56 4.43 -2.03
CA THR A 34 -11.00 3.73 -0.89
C THR A 34 -9.50 3.72 -0.99
N PRO A 35 -8.81 3.87 0.13
CA PRO A 35 -7.36 3.78 0.14
C PRO A 35 -6.88 2.34 0.25
N PHE A 36 -7.79 1.37 0.19
CA PHE A 36 -7.42 -0.02 0.40
C PHE A 36 -7.36 -0.76 -0.92
N TYR A 37 -6.44 -1.72 -1.00
CA TYR A 37 -6.23 -2.53 -2.18
C TYR A 37 -6.49 -3.99 -1.81
N MET A 38 -7.03 -4.75 -2.76
CA MET A 38 -7.39 -6.13 -2.49
C MET A 38 -6.22 -7.08 -2.62
N SER A 39 -5.09 -6.62 -3.12
CA SER A 39 -3.92 -7.47 -3.25
C SER A 39 -2.68 -6.64 -3.00
N ILE A 40 -1.60 -7.32 -2.62
CA ILE A 40 -0.35 -6.62 -2.41
C ILE A 40 0.17 -6.08 -3.73
N LYS A 41 -0.09 -6.76 -4.83
CA LYS A 41 0.32 -6.24 -6.13
C LYS A 41 -0.38 -4.95 -6.47
N GLY A 42 -1.65 -4.83 -6.09
CA GLY A 42 -2.36 -3.59 -6.29
C GLY A 42 -1.73 -2.45 -5.51
N ALA A 43 -1.36 -2.72 -4.26
CA ALA A 43 -0.70 -1.70 -3.45
C ALA A 43 0.67 -1.35 -4.02
N GLU A 44 1.40 -2.35 -4.50
CA GLU A 44 2.71 -2.12 -5.10
C GLU A 44 2.60 -1.27 -6.35
N LYS A 45 1.59 -1.53 -7.16
CA LYS A 45 1.37 -0.72 -8.36
C LYS A 45 1.04 0.71 -7.99
N ALA A 46 0.25 0.89 -6.97
CA ALA A 46 -0.07 2.24 -6.52
C ALA A 46 1.19 2.95 -6.05
N LEU A 47 2.05 2.26 -5.33
CA LEU A 47 3.30 2.85 -4.88
C LEU A 47 4.18 3.20 -6.07
N GLN A 48 4.25 2.34 -7.06
CA GLN A 48 5.02 2.63 -8.26
C GLN A 48 4.48 3.86 -8.98
N SER A 49 3.17 4.01 -9.00
CA SER A 49 2.57 5.17 -9.63
C SER A 49 2.93 6.45 -8.88
N VAL A 50 2.85 6.40 -7.57
CA VAL A 50 3.15 7.57 -6.76
C VAL A 50 4.61 7.98 -6.90
N THR A 51 5.50 7.01 -7.05
CA THR A 51 6.92 7.30 -7.16
C THR A 51 7.41 7.26 -8.60
N ASN A 52 6.52 7.50 -9.55
CA ASN A 52 6.86 7.54 -10.94
C ASN A 52 7.61 8.81 -11.28
N ILE A 53 8.50 8.72 -12.26
CA ILE A 53 9.33 9.84 -12.66
C ILE A 53 8.48 11.03 -13.12
N ARG A 54 7.26 10.77 -13.57
CA ARG A 54 6.37 11.84 -14.02
C ARG A 54 5.76 12.62 -12.87
N ASN A 55 5.89 12.10 -11.65
CA ASN A 55 5.23 12.72 -10.51
C ASN A 55 6.20 13.48 -9.63
N VAL A 56 7.36 13.86 -10.16
CA VAL A 56 8.28 14.68 -9.38
C VAL A 56 7.68 16.07 -9.21
N PRO A 57 8.06 16.77 -8.15
CA PRO A 57 7.56 18.13 -7.95
C PRO A 57 7.96 19.05 -9.09
N TYR A 58 7.22 20.12 -9.22
CA TYR A 58 7.42 21.05 -10.31
C TYR A 58 8.84 21.59 -10.34
N ASP A 59 9.42 21.87 -9.21
CA ASP A 59 10.75 22.44 -9.16
C ASP A 59 11.83 21.43 -9.57
N LEU A 60 11.51 20.16 -9.65
CA LEU A 60 12.41 19.15 -10.15
C LEU A 60 12.11 18.72 -11.57
N GLU A 61 11.12 19.33 -12.17
CA GLU A 61 10.65 18.87 -13.48
C GLU A 61 11.75 18.94 -14.52
N LYS A 62 12.59 19.95 -14.47
CA LYS A 62 13.67 20.12 -15.42
C LYS A 62 15.01 19.69 -14.88
N ALA A 63 15.03 19.02 -13.74
CA ALA A 63 16.29 18.58 -13.15
C ALA A 63 16.84 17.38 -13.93
N PRO A 64 18.12 17.09 -13.78
CA PRO A 64 18.70 15.90 -14.40
C PRO A 64 18.02 14.65 -13.89
N MET A 65 18.03 13.61 -14.71
CA MET A 65 17.37 12.35 -14.37
C MET A 65 17.92 11.75 -13.09
N THR A 66 19.23 11.88 -12.86
CA THR A 66 19.80 11.33 -11.63
C THR A 66 19.22 12.00 -10.41
N GLN A 67 19.02 13.30 -10.46
CA GLN A 67 18.45 14.01 -9.33
C GLN A 67 16.99 13.63 -9.12
N LYS A 68 16.25 13.45 -10.19
CA LYS A 68 14.87 13.00 -10.08
C LYS A 68 14.79 11.62 -9.45
N ARG A 69 15.68 10.73 -9.84
CA ARG A 69 15.70 9.38 -9.28
C ARG A 69 16.06 9.39 -7.82
N GLU A 70 17.02 10.22 -7.43
CA GLU A 70 17.39 10.34 -6.02
C GLU A 70 16.20 10.80 -5.20
N TYR A 71 15.46 11.76 -5.70
CA TYR A 71 14.28 12.23 -5.01
C TYR A 71 13.26 11.10 -4.84
N LEU A 72 13.03 10.32 -5.90
CA LEU A 72 12.05 9.25 -5.84
C LEU A 72 12.48 8.10 -4.96
N GLU A 73 13.79 7.81 -4.92
CA GLU A 73 14.28 6.77 -4.03
C GLU A 73 14.09 7.19 -2.58
N GLU A 74 14.36 8.44 -2.31
CA GLU A 74 14.15 8.96 -0.97
C GLU A 74 12.66 8.91 -0.62
N LEU A 75 11.82 9.31 -1.55
CA LEU A 75 10.38 9.31 -1.33
C LEU A 75 9.87 7.92 -1.00
N LYS A 76 10.39 6.90 -1.67
CA LYS A 76 9.97 5.54 -1.39
C LYS A 76 10.21 5.13 0.04
N THR A 77 11.25 5.64 0.66
CA THR A 77 11.55 5.25 2.04
C THR A 77 10.51 5.74 3.02
N HIS A 78 9.66 6.67 2.61
CA HIS A 78 8.60 7.17 3.49
C HIS A 78 7.34 6.33 3.43
N PHE A 79 7.29 5.36 2.53
CA PHE A 79 6.08 4.56 2.33
C PHE A 79 6.24 3.17 2.89
N THR A 80 5.15 2.64 3.38
CA THR A 80 5.07 1.26 3.85
C THR A 80 3.76 0.68 3.32
N ILE A 81 3.79 -0.58 2.93
CA ILE A 81 2.56 -1.27 2.58
C ILE A 81 2.15 -2.08 3.80
N MET A 82 0.96 -1.79 4.32
CA MET A 82 0.45 -2.47 5.50
C MET A 82 -0.60 -3.46 5.06
N GLU A 83 -0.57 -4.63 5.68
CA GLU A 83 -1.59 -5.65 5.43
C GLU A 83 -2.54 -5.68 6.60
N PHE A 84 -3.81 -5.64 6.34
CA PHE A 84 -4.85 -5.76 7.33
C PHE A 84 -5.59 -7.06 7.06
N GLN A 85 -5.67 -7.91 8.07
CA GLN A 85 -6.39 -9.14 7.93
C GLN A 85 -7.57 -9.09 8.89
N LEU A 86 -8.77 -9.11 8.31
CA LEU A 86 -9.96 -9.05 9.09
C LEU A 86 -10.33 -10.48 9.37
N ILE A 87 -10.38 -10.87 10.61
CA ILE A 87 -10.72 -12.24 10.93
C ILE A 87 -12.12 -12.28 11.50
N LYS A 88 -12.63 -13.48 11.64
CA LYS A 88 -13.99 -13.62 11.87
C LYS A 88 -14.37 -13.09 13.22
N GLU A 89 -14.61 -12.63 13.88
CA GLU A 89 -15.04 -12.02 15.09
C GLU A 89 -14.68 -10.57 15.16
N GLY A 90 -14.32 -10.02 14.00
CA GLY A 90 -14.08 -8.60 13.96
C GLY A 90 -12.70 -8.19 14.34
N GLU A 91 -11.83 -9.13 14.62
CA GLU A 91 -10.45 -8.77 14.94
C GLU A 91 -9.71 -8.39 13.69
N ILE A 92 -8.71 -7.56 13.85
CA ILE A 92 -7.90 -7.11 12.74
C ILE A 92 -6.45 -7.36 13.07
N ASP A 93 -5.77 -8.01 12.15
CA ASP A 93 -4.34 -8.25 12.26
C ASP A 93 -3.65 -7.35 11.26
N VAL A 94 -2.59 -6.69 11.67
CA VAL A 94 -1.91 -5.73 10.84
C VAL A 94 -0.45 -6.07 10.73
N LYS A 95 0.07 -6.06 9.51
CA LYS A 95 1.47 -6.36 9.27
C LYS A 95 2.06 -5.39 8.29
N SER A 96 3.34 -5.17 8.42
CA SER A 96 4.06 -4.36 7.46
C SER A 96 4.71 -5.27 6.44
N HIS A 97 4.64 -4.92 5.17
CA HIS A 97 5.25 -5.68 4.10
C HIS A 97 6.45 -4.97 3.49
N ILE A 98 6.68 -3.74 3.87
CA ILE A 98 7.84 -3.00 3.39
C ILE A 98 8.51 -2.33 4.54
#